data_e3539d40d6b9606f4ad7eabb3e399880
#
_entry.id   e3539d40d6b9606f4ad7eabb3e399880
#
_cell.length_a   1.000
_cell.length_b   1.000
_cell.length_c   1.000
_cell.angle_alpha   90.00
_cell.angle_beta   90.00
_cell.angle_gamma   90.00
#
_symmetry.space_group_name_H-M   'P 1'
#
loop_
_entity.id
_entity.type
_entity.pdbx_description
1 polymer ?
#
loop_
_entity_poly.entity_id
_entity_poly.type
_entity_poly.pdbx_seq_one_letter_code
_entity_poly.pdbx_strand_id
1 'polypeptide(L)'
;MSSRKPAASKGKTVTVKDATFGLLRAWGIKKVFGNPGSTELPFLSDWPDDIDYVLGLQEASVVGMADGYALATRNAGFVNLHSAAGVGNALGNIYNAYRNQTPMVITAGQQARSIMPLQAFLYAERASEFPRPYVKFAVEPDRKSTRLNSSHS
;
A
#
# COMPACT_ATOMS: atom_id res chain seq x y z
N MET A 1 36.59 39.85 -11.45
CA MET A 1 35.12 39.67 -11.46
C MET A 1 34.84 38.16 -11.38
N SER A 2 34.53 37.68 -10.20
CA SER A 2 34.27 36.24 -9.94
C SER A 2 32.79 36.00 -10.07
N SER A 3 32.38 35.24 -11.09
CA SER A 3 30.97 34.86 -11.33
C SER A 3 30.61 33.69 -10.40
N ARG A 4 29.87 33.95 -9.34
CA ARG A 4 29.23 32.90 -8.51
C ARG A 4 28.10 32.25 -9.32
N LYS A 5 28.23 30.96 -9.64
CA LYS A 5 27.12 30.14 -10.12
C LYS A 5 26.03 30.10 -9.06
N PRO A 6 24.74 30.26 -9.43
CA PRO A 6 23.65 30.12 -8.49
C PRO A 6 23.58 28.67 -7.99
N ALA A 7 23.46 28.50 -6.67
CA ALA A 7 23.25 27.21 -6.04
C ALA A 7 21.91 26.62 -6.51
N ALA A 8 21.93 25.42 -7.08
CA ALA A 8 20.72 24.70 -7.43
C ALA A 8 19.88 24.51 -6.15
N SER A 9 18.62 24.94 -6.17
CA SER A 9 17.66 24.70 -5.10
C SER A 9 17.51 23.18 -4.94
N LYS A 10 17.88 22.61 -3.79
CA LYS A 10 17.59 21.23 -3.44
C LYS A 10 16.07 21.09 -3.40
N GLY A 11 15.48 20.52 -4.45
CA GLY A 11 14.06 20.19 -4.46
C GLY A 11 13.72 19.37 -3.20
N LYS A 12 12.62 19.71 -2.53
CA LYS A 12 12.15 19.00 -1.34
C LYS A 12 11.93 17.53 -1.72
N THR A 13 12.68 16.62 -1.11
CA THR A 13 12.52 15.18 -1.33
C THR A 13 11.17 14.76 -0.77
N VAL A 14 10.27 14.28 -1.61
CA VAL A 14 8.97 13.73 -1.22
C VAL A 14 9.15 12.26 -0.91
N THR A 15 8.70 11.82 0.27
CA THR A 15 8.74 10.40 0.64
C THR A 15 7.60 9.64 -0.06
N VAL A 16 7.71 8.30 -0.15
CA VAL A 16 6.63 7.44 -0.66
C VAL A 16 5.37 7.61 0.21
N LYS A 17 5.54 7.75 1.53
CA LYS A 17 4.46 8.02 2.47
C LYS A 17 3.73 9.32 2.12
N ASP A 18 4.46 10.44 1.95
CA ASP A 18 3.87 11.73 1.61
C ASP A 18 3.13 11.69 0.27
N ALA A 19 3.73 11.01 -0.72
CA ALA A 19 3.11 10.83 -2.03
C ALA A 19 1.82 10.00 -1.93
N THR A 20 1.80 8.96 -1.10
CA THR A 20 0.61 8.13 -0.86
C THR A 20 -0.50 8.95 -0.24
N PHE A 21 -0.23 9.73 0.83
CA PHE A 21 -1.24 10.60 1.42
C PHE A 21 -1.72 11.68 0.44
N GLY A 22 -0.83 12.22 -0.38
CA GLY A 22 -1.22 13.13 -1.46
C GLY A 22 -2.22 12.52 -2.44
N LEU A 23 -2.00 11.27 -2.83
CA LEU A 23 -2.92 10.53 -3.71
C LEU A 23 -4.25 10.21 -3.03
N LEU A 24 -4.25 9.78 -1.76
CA LEU A 24 -5.47 9.52 -1.00
C LEU A 24 -6.36 10.76 -0.95
N ARG A 25 -5.77 11.93 -0.66
CA ARG A 25 -6.49 13.22 -0.67
C ARG A 25 -7.03 13.58 -2.04
N ALA A 26 -6.20 13.42 -3.09
CA ALA A 26 -6.61 13.72 -4.47
C ALA A 26 -7.78 12.84 -4.94
N TRP A 27 -7.88 11.60 -4.43
CA TRP A 27 -8.97 10.68 -4.73
C TRP A 27 -10.13 10.74 -3.74
N GLY A 28 -10.08 11.65 -2.77
CA GLY A 28 -11.13 11.79 -1.75
C GLY A 28 -11.25 10.60 -0.80
N ILE A 29 -10.19 9.80 -0.66
CA ILE A 29 -10.13 8.67 0.28
C ILE A 29 -9.79 9.23 1.66
N LYS A 30 -10.74 9.11 2.58
CA LYS A 30 -10.64 9.65 3.96
C LYS A 30 -10.48 8.55 5.02
N LYS A 31 -10.55 7.28 4.63
CA LYS A 31 -10.43 6.17 5.56
C LYS A 31 -9.47 5.12 5.01
N VAL A 32 -8.59 4.66 5.89
CA VAL A 32 -7.72 3.51 5.67
C VAL A 32 -8.13 2.42 6.64
N PHE A 33 -8.37 1.23 6.14
CA PHE A 33 -8.70 0.06 6.95
C PHE A 33 -7.46 -0.80 7.10
N GLY A 34 -7.11 -1.23 8.31
CA GLY A 34 -5.88 -1.98 8.48
C GLY A 34 -5.81 -2.87 9.69
N ASN A 35 -4.96 -3.90 9.58
CA ASN A 35 -4.41 -4.68 10.69
C ASN A 35 -2.89 -4.65 10.52
N PRO A 36 -2.20 -3.62 11.06
CA PRO A 36 -0.79 -3.42 10.83
C PRO A 36 0.07 -4.25 11.78
N GLY A 37 1.30 -4.48 11.37
CA GLY A 37 2.36 -5.01 12.22
C GLY A 37 3.62 -4.16 12.12
N SER A 38 4.77 -4.74 12.47
CA SER A 38 6.04 -4.03 12.54
C SER A 38 6.52 -3.46 11.19
N THR A 39 6.17 -4.12 10.09
CA THR A 39 6.58 -3.69 8.74
C THR A 39 5.85 -2.44 8.26
N GLU A 40 4.70 -2.13 8.83
CA GLU A 40 3.86 -0.97 8.49
C GLU A 40 4.15 0.27 9.37
N LEU A 41 4.90 0.14 10.46
CA LEU A 41 5.20 1.25 11.38
C LEU A 41 5.74 2.51 10.70
N PRO A 42 6.67 2.42 9.72
CA PRO A 42 7.15 3.61 9.01
C PRO A 42 6.06 4.34 8.21
N PHE A 43 5.05 3.62 7.75
CA PHE A 43 3.90 4.21 7.07
C PHE A 43 2.94 4.87 8.06
N LEU A 44 2.78 4.27 9.25
CA LEU A 44 1.86 4.74 10.29
C LEU A 44 2.40 5.88 11.15
N SER A 45 3.73 6.08 11.19
CA SER A 45 4.32 7.19 11.93
C SER A 45 3.78 8.54 11.44
N ASP A 46 3.59 9.49 12.35
CA ASP A 46 3.08 10.84 12.01
C ASP A 46 1.83 10.77 11.10
N TRP A 47 0.84 9.99 11.54
CA TRP A 47 -0.41 9.81 10.78
C TRP A 47 -1.15 11.15 10.67
N PRO A 48 -1.67 11.51 9.47
CA PRO A 48 -2.35 12.78 9.29
C PRO A 48 -3.75 12.79 9.92
N ASP A 49 -4.15 13.91 10.53
CA ASP A 49 -5.42 14.07 11.22
C ASP A 49 -6.66 14.07 10.28
N ASP A 50 -6.45 14.28 9.00
CA ASP A 50 -7.50 14.34 7.98
C ASP A 50 -7.86 12.99 7.33
N ILE A 51 -7.20 11.92 7.73
CA ILE A 51 -7.45 10.55 7.26
C ILE A 51 -7.65 9.64 8.46
N ASP A 52 -8.83 9.05 8.60
CA ASP A 52 -9.12 8.08 9.66
C ASP A 52 -8.41 6.75 9.41
N TYR A 53 -7.78 6.18 10.43
CA TYR A 53 -7.33 4.80 10.40
C TYR A 53 -8.31 3.90 11.17
N VAL A 54 -8.95 2.99 10.47
CA VAL A 54 -9.91 2.05 11.05
C VAL A 54 -9.20 0.72 11.31
N LEU A 55 -8.88 0.47 12.59
CA LEU A 55 -8.21 -0.75 13.01
C LEU A 55 -9.19 -1.93 13.03
N GLY A 56 -8.85 -3.00 12.35
CA GLY A 56 -9.48 -4.31 12.51
C GLY A 56 -8.50 -5.29 13.15
N LEU A 57 -9.01 -6.30 13.82
CA LEU A 57 -8.19 -7.28 14.53
C LEU A 57 -7.94 -8.56 13.72
N GLN A 58 -8.39 -8.57 12.47
CA GLN A 58 -8.23 -9.70 11.55
C GLN A 58 -8.34 -9.20 10.10
N GLU A 59 -7.45 -9.62 9.24
CA GLU A 59 -7.25 -9.05 7.89
C GLU A 59 -8.45 -9.28 6.95
N ALA A 60 -9.10 -10.44 7.04
CA ALA A 60 -10.30 -10.66 6.24
C ALA A 60 -11.42 -9.68 6.62
N SER A 61 -11.59 -9.40 7.93
CA SER A 61 -12.55 -8.40 8.41
C SER A 61 -12.20 -7.00 7.92
N VAL A 62 -10.93 -6.66 7.92
CA VAL A 62 -10.42 -5.36 7.40
C VAL A 62 -10.78 -5.18 5.93
N VAL A 63 -10.53 -6.19 5.09
CA VAL A 63 -10.90 -6.15 3.68
C VAL A 63 -12.41 -6.10 3.49
N GLY A 64 -13.19 -6.85 4.29
CA GLY A 64 -14.65 -6.79 4.26
C GLY A 64 -15.23 -5.42 4.65
N MET A 65 -14.64 -4.76 5.66
CA MET A 65 -15.02 -3.38 6.02
C MET A 65 -14.73 -2.39 4.88
N ALA A 66 -13.56 -2.51 4.25
CA ALA A 66 -13.17 -1.68 3.11
C ALA A 66 -14.07 -1.92 1.89
N ASP A 67 -14.46 -3.18 1.62
CA ASP A 67 -15.38 -3.55 0.55
C ASP A 67 -16.74 -2.88 0.75
N GLY A 68 -17.36 -3.06 1.93
CA GLY A 68 -18.63 -2.43 2.27
C GLY A 68 -18.58 -0.89 2.23
N TYR A 69 -17.50 -0.30 2.73
CA TYR A 69 -17.29 1.15 2.69
C TYR A 69 -17.18 1.67 1.25
N ALA A 70 -16.40 0.99 0.40
CA ALA A 70 -16.22 1.37 -0.99
C ALA A 70 -17.55 1.31 -1.77
N LEU A 71 -18.34 0.25 -1.56
CA LEU A 71 -19.67 0.11 -2.16
C LEU A 71 -20.62 1.24 -1.70
N ALA A 72 -20.63 1.55 -0.41
CA ALA A 72 -21.52 2.58 0.16
C ALA A 72 -21.15 3.99 -0.31
N THR A 73 -19.86 4.29 -0.41
CA THR A 73 -19.37 5.62 -0.79
C THR A 73 -19.21 5.81 -2.30
N ARG A 74 -19.27 4.74 -3.06
CA ARG A 74 -18.95 4.70 -4.51
C ARG A 74 -17.55 5.26 -4.80
N ASN A 75 -16.62 5.00 -3.89
CA ASN A 75 -15.22 5.36 -4.02
C ASN A 75 -14.32 4.14 -3.75
N ALA A 76 -13.02 4.25 -3.97
CA ALA A 76 -12.11 3.15 -3.69
C ALA A 76 -11.91 2.94 -2.18
N GLY A 77 -11.91 1.70 -1.74
CA GLY A 77 -11.43 1.30 -0.42
C GLY A 77 -9.90 1.27 -0.39
N PHE A 78 -9.30 1.74 0.71
CA PHE A 78 -7.86 1.61 0.93
C PHE A 78 -7.57 0.72 2.13
N VAL A 79 -6.74 -0.30 1.92
CA VAL A 79 -6.43 -1.34 2.90
C VAL A 79 -4.93 -1.41 3.16
N ASN A 80 -4.56 -1.54 4.43
CA ASN A 80 -3.19 -1.73 4.87
C ASN A 80 -3.08 -3.00 5.71
N LEU A 81 -2.38 -4.01 5.20
CA LEU A 81 -2.24 -5.35 5.80
C LEU A 81 -0.81 -5.61 6.25
N HIS A 82 -0.65 -6.51 7.22
CA HIS A 82 0.65 -6.90 7.73
C HIS A 82 1.28 -7.98 6.87
N SER A 83 2.21 -7.57 6.02
CA SER A 83 3.03 -8.44 5.17
C SER A 83 2.24 -9.38 4.25
N ALA A 84 2.92 -10.33 3.64
CA ALA A 84 2.30 -11.38 2.82
C ALA A 84 1.35 -12.27 3.63
N ALA A 85 1.63 -12.50 4.92
CA ALA A 85 0.77 -13.30 5.79
C ALA A 85 -0.61 -12.68 5.95
N GLY A 86 -0.69 -11.36 6.17
CA GLY A 86 -1.95 -10.63 6.24
C GLY A 86 -2.72 -10.65 4.92
N VAL A 87 -2.02 -10.55 3.78
CA VAL A 87 -2.66 -10.72 2.47
C VAL A 87 -3.23 -12.13 2.33
N GLY A 88 -2.48 -13.16 2.77
CA GLY A 88 -2.95 -14.55 2.78
C GLY A 88 -4.22 -14.74 3.61
N ASN A 89 -4.26 -14.19 4.83
CA ASN A 89 -5.44 -14.23 5.71
C ASN A 89 -6.66 -13.51 5.11
N ALA A 90 -6.44 -12.53 4.25
CA ALA A 90 -7.50 -11.73 3.63
C ALA A 90 -8.00 -12.28 2.29
N LEU A 91 -7.39 -13.33 1.72
CA LEU A 91 -7.65 -13.78 0.34
C LEU A 91 -9.13 -14.05 0.06
N GLY A 92 -9.88 -14.62 1.01
CA GLY A 92 -11.30 -14.86 0.84
C GLY A 92 -12.09 -13.58 0.59
N ASN A 93 -11.82 -12.51 1.34
CA ASN A 93 -12.48 -11.23 1.16
C ASN A 93 -11.90 -10.41 0.01
N ILE A 94 -10.65 -10.60 -0.38
CA ILE A 94 -10.10 -10.07 -1.63
C ILE A 94 -10.86 -10.70 -2.82
N TYR A 95 -11.12 -12.01 -2.78
CA TYR A 95 -11.94 -12.69 -3.79
C TYR A 95 -13.38 -12.13 -3.84
N ASN A 96 -14.00 -11.88 -2.67
CA ASN A 96 -15.34 -11.28 -2.61
C ASN A 96 -15.36 -9.89 -3.25
N ALA A 97 -14.42 -9.01 -2.89
CA ALA A 97 -14.29 -7.68 -3.49
C ALA A 97 -14.06 -7.75 -5.01
N TYR A 98 -13.23 -8.71 -5.47
CA TYR A 98 -13.04 -8.96 -6.89
C TYR A 98 -14.35 -9.36 -7.60
N ARG A 99 -15.15 -10.24 -7.00
CA ARG A 99 -16.43 -10.67 -7.54
C ARG A 99 -17.47 -9.54 -7.55
N ASN A 100 -17.46 -8.70 -6.52
CA ASN A 100 -18.28 -7.50 -6.41
C ASN A 100 -17.84 -6.37 -7.35
N GLN A 101 -16.66 -6.51 -7.98
CA GLN A 101 -16.00 -5.44 -8.76
C GLN A 101 -15.77 -4.15 -7.96
N THR A 102 -15.59 -4.29 -6.67
CA THR A 102 -15.34 -3.16 -5.77
C THR A 102 -13.93 -2.59 -6.03
N PRO A 103 -13.81 -1.29 -6.29
CA PRO A 103 -12.51 -0.67 -6.43
C PRO A 103 -11.78 -0.66 -5.08
N MET A 104 -10.58 -1.24 -5.06
CA MET A 104 -9.80 -1.38 -3.83
C MET A 104 -8.30 -1.27 -4.11
N VAL A 105 -7.60 -0.57 -3.23
CA VAL A 105 -6.15 -0.52 -3.18
C VAL A 105 -5.70 -1.23 -1.91
N ILE A 106 -4.85 -2.23 -2.05
CA ILE A 106 -4.32 -3.02 -0.93
C ILE A 106 -2.80 -2.80 -0.87
N THR A 107 -2.33 -2.41 0.30
CA THR A 107 -0.90 -2.30 0.59
C THR A 107 -0.51 -3.29 1.68
N ALA A 108 0.69 -3.84 1.59
CA ALA A 108 1.25 -4.70 2.62
C ALA A 108 2.75 -4.42 2.74
N GLY A 109 3.27 -4.42 3.96
CA GLY A 109 4.68 -4.22 4.19
C GLY A 109 5.51 -5.43 3.77
N GLN A 110 6.75 -5.16 3.36
CA GLN A 110 7.79 -6.16 3.13
C GLN A 110 8.95 -5.88 4.07
N GLN A 111 9.76 -6.88 4.32
CA GLN A 111 11.00 -6.71 5.07
C GLN A 111 11.93 -5.68 4.43
N ALA A 112 12.72 -5.01 5.26
CA ALA A 112 13.72 -4.08 4.77
C ALA A 112 14.68 -4.80 3.81
N ARG A 113 14.98 -4.19 2.67
CA ARG A 113 15.81 -4.82 1.62
C ARG A 113 17.18 -5.28 2.10
N SER A 114 17.74 -4.62 3.11
CA SER A 114 19.03 -4.99 3.70
C SER A 114 19.00 -6.36 4.38
N ILE A 115 17.85 -6.82 4.86
CA ILE A 115 17.69 -8.10 5.56
C ILE A 115 16.94 -9.15 4.71
N MET A 116 16.40 -8.80 3.55
CA MET A 116 15.74 -9.76 2.65
C MET A 116 16.65 -10.95 2.28
N PRO A 117 17.97 -10.76 1.99
CA PRO A 117 18.85 -11.89 1.70
C PRO A 117 18.99 -12.89 2.85
N LEU A 118 18.67 -12.47 4.09
CA LEU A 118 18.70 -13.35 5.26
C LEU A 118 17.41 -14.15 5.43
N GLN A 119 16.42 -13.96 4.55
CA GLN A 119 15.12 -14.62 4.61
C GLN A 119 14.46 -14.55 6.01
N ALA A 120 14.51 -13.35 6.61
CA ALA A 120 13.90 -13.11 7.93
C ALA A 120 12.41 -13.52 7.92
N PHE A 121 11.87 -13.87 9.08
CA PHE A 121 10.57 -14.55 9.25
C PHE A 121 9.40 -13.94 8.45
N LEU A 122 9.33 -12.61 8.30
CA LEU A 122 8.26 -11.93 7.54
C LEU A 122 8.59 -11.76 6.06
N TYR A 123 9.73 -12.25 5.59
CA TYR A 123 10.09 -12.19 4.19
C TYR A 123 9.20 -13.12 3.35
N ALA A 124 8.73 -12.61 2.23
CA ALA A 124 8.04 -13.41 1.23
C ALA A 124 8.64 -13.15 -0.16
N GLU A 125 9.22 -14.19 -0.76
CA GLU A 125 9.91 -14.10 -2.04
C GLU A 125 8.99 -13.66 -3.18
N ARG A 126 7.74 -14.09 -3.12
CA ARG A 126 6.74 -13.85 -4.18
C ARG A 126 5.51 -13.14 -3.61
N ALA A 127 5.73 -12.12 -2.77
CA ALA A 127 4.66 -11.44 -2.04
C ALA A 127 3.54 -10.89 -2.96
N SER A 128 3.90 -10.31 -4.11
CA SER A 128 2.93 -9.76 -5.06
C SER A 128 2.09 -10.82 -5.79
N GLU A 129 2.44 -12.11 -5.68
CA GLU A 129 1.68 -13.19 -6.30
C GLU A 129 0.55 -13.73 -5.42
N PHE A 130 0.62 -13.50 -4.10
CA PHE A 130 -0.39 -13.97 -3.15
C PHE A 130 -1.83 -13.62 -3.56
N PRO A 131 -2.14 -12.36 -3.94
CA PRO A 131 -3.51 -12.00 -4.29
C PRO A 131 -3.91 -12.38 -5.73
N ARG A 132 -2.98 -12.83 -6.56
CA ARG A 132 -3.31 -13.25 -7.92
C ARG A 132 -4.06 -14.59 -7.90
N PRO A 133 -5.05 -14.79 -8.78
CA PRO A 133 -5.48 -13.97 -9.90
C PRO A 133 -6.60 -12.96 -9.57
N TYR A 134 -6.87 -12.67 -8.32
CA TYR A 134 -8.03 -11.88 -7.85
C TYR A 134 -7.74 -10.39 -7.70
N VAL A 135 -6.71 -9.90 -8.35
CA VAL A 135 -6.40 -8.46 -8.45
C VAL A 135 -6.03 -8.10 -9.89
N LYS A 136 -6.40 -6.91 -10.33
CA LYS A 136 -6.05 -6.42 -11.67
C LYS A 136 -4.56 -6.16 -11.82
N PHE A 137 -3.92 -5.75 -10.74
CA PHE A 137 -2.51 -5.38 -10.73
C PHE A 137 -1.91 -5.69 -9.36
N ALA A 138 -0.70 -6.23 -9.33
CA ALA A 138 0.08 -6.43 -8.13
C ALA A 138 1.56 -6.22 -8.43
N VAL A 139 2.24 -5.44 -7.60
CA VAL A 139 3.64 -5.08 -7.76
C VAL A 139 4.32 -4.92 -6.41
N GLU A 140 5.58 -5.28 -6.34
CA GLU A 140 6.48 -4.93 -5.27
C GLU A 140 7.41 -3.83 -5.79
N PRO A 141 7.18 -2.54 -5.42
CA PRO A 141 7.97 -1.44 -5.96
C PRO A 141 9.39 -1.46 -5.40
N ASP A 142 10.37 -1.23 -6.28
CA ASP A 142 11.78 -1.05 -5.92
C ASP A 142 12.21 0.42 -6.12
N ARG A 143 13.27 0.84 -5.43
CA ARG A 143 13.88 2.18 -5.59
C ARG A 143 14.29 2.51 -7.03
N LYS A 144 14.53 1.47 -7.86
CA LYS A 144 14.93 1.61 -9.28
C LYS A 144 13.79 1.44 -10.27
N SER A 145 12.64 0.93 -9.87
CA SER A 145 11.55 0.62 -10.77
C SER A 145 10.47 1.69 -10.79
N THR A 146 10.79 2.85 -11.35
CA THR A 146 9.76 3.75 -11.87
C THR A 146 9.31 3.35 -13.28
N ARG A 147 9.80 2.25 -13.82
CA ARG A 147 9.34 1.72 -15.11
C ARG A 147 8.36 0.58 -14.85
N LEU A 148 7.08 0.87 -15.00
CA LEU A 148 6.08 -0.11 -15.34
C LEU A 148 6.56 -0.81 -16.62
N ASN A 149 7.05 -2.04 -16.51
CA ASN A 149 7.22 -2.87 -17.69
C ASN A 149 5.83 -3.20 -18.22
N SER A 150 5.35 -2.39 -19.15
CA SER A 150 4.15 -2.61 -19.96
C SER A 150 4.42 -3.62 -21.09
N SER A 151 5.17 -4.69 -20.81
CA SER A 151 5.43 -5.73 -21.79
C SER A 151 5.05 -7.09 -21.23
N HIS A 152 3.75 -7.35 -21.17
CA HIS A 152 3.20 -8.70 -21.35
C HIS A 152 1.82 -8.53 -21.98
N SER A 153 1.87 -8.43 -23.29
CA SER A 153 0.73 -8.78 -24.16
C SER A 153 0.54 -10.28 -24.16
#